data_9ab7909924b2ec0c2e44df7913e7d42f
#
_entry.id   9ab7909924b2ec0c2e44df7913e7d42f
#
_cell.length_a   1.000
_cell.length_b   1.000
_cell.length_c   1.000
_cell.angle_alpha   90.00
_cell.angle_beta   90.00
_cell.angle_gamma   90.00
#
_symmetry.space_group_name_H-M   'P 1'
#
loop_
_entity.id
_entity.type
_entity.pdbx_description
1 polymer ?
#
loop_
_entity_poly.entity_id
_entity_poly.type
_entity_poly.pdbx_seq_one_letter_code
_entity_poly.pdbx_strand_id
1 'polypeptide(L)'
;MIRALSAPARLRALGAPRPHSASEALAAPVRVWKALVLACLGLAGLSLLGPSEPTYDPWAWISWGRQITELDLSTTHGPSWKPLPIFFTTPFALFGDGAAPDLWLLIARAGGLLAIALAYRLGARMGGPAAGAIAAVSLLLADEFVRNFARGNSEGLLVALCLWAIERHLDGRRTDAFLLAFGAALLRPEVWPFFGLYGLWLAWIEPRRRVLVLGVFVLNAVFWFAPEYWGSGDWLRAANRARRPNPDSAAFADRPFVEVFRRSQTILSVPVLLGAVVALAAAARARRWDLRLALGGAAVVLMFAVGLMTEGGFAGNLRYVALPAALVCVLAGVGWVALVRAARGRFGRVPGVAVAVVLAAAAAPFVISDLGEMRGGARGLRSEAHFYGSLPAAIAKAGGVERVKRCGPVFTGNFQVQAVAWELKMHSGDVGIKPEPPGIVIAARYHEFARDERFKLQTETTKWVVRRACER
;
A
#
# COMPACT_ATOMS: atom_id res chain seq x y z
N MET A 1 -52.45 8.41 -1.41
CA MET A 1 -52.60 6.95 -1.37
C MET A 1 -51.43 6.35 -2.16
N ILE A 2 -50.23 6.27 -1.52
CA ILE A 2 -49.00 5.72 -2.12
C ILE A 2 -48.70 4.42 -1.37
N ARG A 3 -48.96 3.30 -2.05
CA ARG A 3 -48.63 1.96 -1.53
C ARG A 3 -47.13 1.82 -1.35
N ALA A 4 -46.69 1.53 -0.13
CA ALA A 4 -45.33 1.11 0.19
C ALA A 4 -44.96 -0.11 -0.67
N LEU A 5 -43.99 0.05 -1.57
CA LEU A 5 -43.35 -1.06 -2.26
C LEU A 5 -42.53 -1.82 -1.23
N SER A 6 -43.07 -2.93 -0.75
CA SER A 6 -42.36 -3.91 0.05
C SER A 6 -41.24 -4.49 -0.81
N ALA A 7 -40.00 -4.33 -0.39
CA ALA A 7 -38.84 -4.93 -1.03
C ALA A 7 -39.04 -6.45 -1.16
N PRO A 8 -38.75 -7.06 -2.34
CA PRO A 8 -38.98 -8.49 -2.54
C PRO A 8 -38.13 -9.31 -1.55
N ALA A 9 -38.77 -10.29 -0.93
CA ALA A 9 -38.18 -11.17 0.09
C ALA A 9 -36.85 -11.86 -0.33
N ARG A 10 -36.56 -11.88 -1.63
CA ARG A 10 -35.31 -12.43 -2.19
C ARG A 10 -34.07 -11.59 -1.90
N LEU A 11 -34.15 -10.28 -1.68
CA LEU A 11 -33.02 -9.43 -1.31
C LEU A 11 -32.72 -9.47 0.18
N ARG A 12 -33.70 -9.87 1.03
CA ARG A 12 -33.45 -10.15 2.45
C ARG A 12 -32.60 -11.41 2.68
N ALA A 13 -32.57 -12.34 1.72
CA ALA A 13 -31.79 -13.57 1.80
C ALA A 13 -30.28 -13.35 1.48
N LEU A 14 -29.88 -12.19 0.98
CA LEU A 14 -28.46 -11.77 0.91
C LEU A 14 -27.91 -11.28 2.25
N GLY A 15 -28.77 -11.18 3.27
CA GLY A 15 -28.40 -10.86 4.64
C GLY A 15 -28.06 -12.11 5.42
N ALA A 16 -26.81 -12.25 5.77
CA ALA A 16 -26.15 -13.20 6.65
C ALA A 16 -26.21 -14.69 6.20
N PRO A 17 -25.08 -15.32 5.90
CA PRO A 17 -24.99 -16.75 6.01
C PRO A 17 -25.38 -17.13 7.45
N ARG A 18 -26.28 -18.14 7.62
CA ARG A 18 -26.52 -18.73 8.93
C ARG A 18 -25.18 -19.14 9.50
N PRO A 19 -24.82 -18.72 10.72
CA PRO A 19 -23.55 -19.10 11.31
C PRO A 19 -23.49 -20.62 11.40
N HIS A 20 -22.60 -21.21 10.60
CA HIS A 20 -22.17 -22.56 10.92
C HIS A 20 -21.37 -22.45 12.23
N SER A 21 -21.56 -23.35 13.16
CA SER A 21 -20.95 -23.37 14.51
C SER A 21 -19.42 -23.16 14.56
N ALA A 22 -18.74 -23.34 13.44
CA ALA A 22 -17.31 -23.02 13.28
C ALA A 22 -17.02 -21.53 13.06
N SER A 23 -17.99 -20.70 12.60
CA SER A 23 -17.75 -19.28 12.34
C SER A 23 -17.92 -18.42 13.61
N GLU A 24 -18.75 -18.84 14.55
CA GLU A 24 -18.88 -18.18 15.85
C GLU A 24 -17.61 -18.30 16.70
N ALA A 25 -16.87 -19.41 16.57
CA ALA A 25 -15.59 -19.63 17.25
C ALA A 25 -14.47 -18.68 16.75
N LEU A 26 -14.63 -18.02 15.59
CA LEU A 26 -13.65 -17.13 14.99
C LEU A 26 -13.97 -15.63 15.14
N ALA A 27 -15.15 -15.28 15.69
CA ALA A 27 -15.43 -13.90 16.12
C ALA A 27 -14.53 -13.57 17.30
N ALA A 28 -13.31 -13.12 17.01
CA ALA A 28 -12.31 -12.88 18.03
C ALA A 28 -12.76 -11.73 18.96
N PRO A 29 -12.70 -11.92 20.27
CA PRO A 29 -13.01 -10.86 21.22
C PRO A 29 -12.07 -9.66 20.99
N VAL A 30 -12.49 -8.46 21.37
CA VAL A 30 -11.74 -7.19 21.18
C VAL A 30 -10.27 -7.31 21.68
N ARG A 31 -10.04 -8.11 22.72
CA ARG A 31 -8.70 -8.38 23.27
C ARG A 31 -7.76 -9.03 22.25
N VAL A 32 -8.25 -9.92 21.40
CA VAL A 32 -7.43 -10.59 20.35
C VAL A 32 -7.05 -9.60 19.27
N TRP A 33 -7.94 -8.69 18.89
CA TRP A 33 -7.62 -7.63 17.92
C TRP A 33 -6.57 -6.67 18.45
N LYS A 34 -6.71 -6.24 19.71
CA LYS A 34 -5.69 -5.40 20.35
C LYS A 34 -4.34 -6.11 20.41
N ALA A 35 -4.30 -7.36 20.86
CA ALA A 35 -3.08 -8.16 20.91
C ALA A 35 -2.42 -8.31 19.52
N LEU A 36 -3.22 -8.55 18.46
CA LEU A 36 -2.72 -8.67 17.10
C LEU A 36 -2.09 -7.35 16.61
N VAL A 37 -2.77 -6.23 16.80
CA VAL A 37 -2.24 -4.91 16.40
C VAL A 37 -0.97 -4.59 17.20
N LEU A 38 -0.96 -4.81 18.50
CA LEU A 38 0.23 -4.60 19.34
C LEU A 38 1.41 -5.50 18.94
N ALA A 39 1.15 -6.76 18.60
CA ALA A 39 2.18 -7.66 18.07
C ALA A 39 2.76 -7.16 16.75
N CYS A 40 1.91 -6.69 15.82
CA CYS A 40 2.36 -6.10 14.57
C CYS A 40 3.20 -4.83 14.79
N LEU A 41 2.77 -3.95 15.71
CA LEU A 41 3.53 -2.76 16.10
C LEU A 41 4.87 -3.14 16.74
N GLY A 42 4.88 -4.12 17.65
CA GLY A 42 6.13 -4.61 18.27
C GLY A 42 7.12 -5.17 17.26
N LEU A 43 6.66 -6.01 16.33
CA LEU A 43 7.50 -6.56 15.26
C LEU A 43 7.97 -5.47 14.28
N ALA A 44 7.12 -4.51 13.96
CA ALA A 44 7.49 -3.36 13.15
C ALA A 44 8.57 -2.52 13.86
N GLY A 45 8.40 -2.25 15.17
CA GLY A 45 9.39 -1.57 15.99
C GLY A 45 10.74 -2.30 16.03
N LEU A 46 10.74 -3.62 16.22
CA LEU A 46 11.95 -4.43 16.14
C LEU A 46 12.64 -4.34 14.78
N SER A 47 11.88 -4.22 13.69
CA SER A 47 12.44 -4.08 12.35
C SER A 47 13.17 -2.75 12.13
N LEU A 48 12.91 -1.72 12.94
CA LEU A 48 13.59 -0.42 12.89
C LEU A 48 15.00 -0.45 13.50
N LEU A 49 15.36 -1.52 14.21
CA LEU A 49 16.74 -1.71 14.71
C LEU A 49 17.74 -1.94 13.57
N GLY A 50 17.27 -2.30 12.39
CA GLY A 50 18.09 -2.37 11.18
C GLY A 50 18.06 -1.08 10.37
N PRO A 51 18.96 -0.93 9.38
CA PRO A 51 18.95 0.23 8.49
C PRO A 51 17.59 0.41 7.83
N SER A 52 17.02 1.58 8.00
CA SER A 52 15.63 1.88 7.61
C SER A 52 15.53 3.33 7.15
N GLU A 53 14.96 3.54 5.97
CA GLU A 53 14.71 4.89 5.44
C GLU A 53 13.42 4.89 4.62
N PRO A 54 12.63 5.98 4.69
CA PRO A 54 11.49 6.18 3.81
C PRO A 54 11.90 6.35 2.36
N THR A 55 11.01 6.00 1.42
CA THR A 55 11.17 6.33 0.01
C THR A 55 10.51 7.67 -0.35
N TYR A 56 10.47 8.00 -1.64
CA TYR A 56 9.99 9.27 -2.18
C TYR A 56 8.62 9.72 -1.66
N ASP A 57 7.57 8.89 -1.79
CA ASP A 57 6.22 9.27 -1.35
C ASP A 57 6.14 9.43 0.19
N PRO A 58 6.65 8.47 1.00
CA PRO A 58 6.72 8.63 2.45
C PRO A 58 7.46 9.88 2.91
N TRP A 59 8.59 10.22 2.32
CA TRP A 59 9.30 11.46 2.65
C TRP A 59 8.43 12.70 2.43
N ALA A 60 7.65 12.74 1.34
CA ALA A 60 6.73 13.84 1.10
C ALA A 60 5.64 13.92 2.19
N TRP A 61 5.05 12.78 2.59
CA TRP A 61 4.04 12.78 3.65
C TRP A 61 4.60 13.23 5.00
N ILE A 62 5.81 12.84 5.34
CA ILE A 62 6.49 13.26 6.57
C ILE A 62 6.77 14.77 6.51
N SER A 63 7.26 15.28 5.38
CA SER A 63 7.48 16.71 5.15
C SER A 63 6.19 17.52 5.24
N TRP A 64 5.12 17.06 4.62
CA TRP A 64 3.81 17.72 4.69
C TRP A 64 3.23 17.70 6.11
N GLY A 65 3.45 16.62 6.89
CA GLY A 65 3.09 16.56 8.29
C GLY A 65 3.75 17.68 9.11
N ARG A 66 5.06 17.93 8.90
CA ARG A 66 5.79 19.05 9.51
C ARG A 66 5.25 20.41 9.04
N GLN A 67 5.08 20.61 7.75
CA GLN A 67 4.58 21.85 7.18
C GLN A 67 3.18 22.23 7.71
N ILE A 68 2.32 21.23 7.97
CA ILE A 68 1.01 21.47 8.58
C ILE A 68 1.15 22.00 10.01
N THR A 69 2.09 21.47 10.81
CA THR A 69 2.33 22.00 12.18
C THR A 69 2.91 23.40 12.17
N GLU A 70 3.58 23.79 11.09
CA GLU A 70 4.14 25.12 10.85
C GLU A 70 3.16 26.07 10.14
N LEU A 71 1.95 25.59 9.75
CA LEU A 71 0.95 26.29 8.95
C LEU A 71 1.47 26.77 7.59
N ASP A 72 2.45 26.07 7.04
CA ASP A 72 3.18 26.39 5.80
C ASP A 72 3.16 25.22 4.81
N LEU A 73 1.96 24.64 4.56
CA LEU A 73 1.79 23.51 3.65
C LEU A 73 2.01 23.93 2.21
N SER A 74 2.90 23.21 1.50
CA SER A 74 3.06 23.29 0.04
C SER A 74 2.92 21.92 -0.60
N THR A 75 1.84 21.71 -1.36
CA THR A 75 1.61 20.49 -2.14
C THR A 75 1.86 20.70 -3.64
N THR A 76 2.36 21.85 -4.08
CA THR A 76 2.63 22.19 -5.49
C THR A 76 3.52 21.17 -6.18
N HIS A 77 4.49 20.61 -5.45
CA HIS A 77 5.43 19.59 -5.92
C HIS A 77 5.34 18.31 -5.07
N GLY A 78 5.94 17.23 -5.54
CA GLY A 78 5.89 15.93 -4.85
C GLY A 78 4.86 14.96 -5.43
N PRO A 79 4.57 13.85 -4.73
CA PRO A 79 3.59 12.84 -5.16
C PRO A 79 2.15 13.35 -5.05
N SER A 80 1.19 12.52 -5.46
CA SER A 80 -0.23 12.79 -5.19
C SER A 80 -0.51 12.77 -3.69
N TRP A 81 -1.34 13.72 -3.25
CA TRP A 81 -1.82 13.81 -1.87
C TRP A 81 -2.49 12.50 -1.42
N LYS A 82 -2.30 12.13 -0.17
CA LYS A 82 -3.00 11.04 0.50
C LYS A 82 -3.32 11.45 1.93
N PRO A 83 -4.61 11.55 2.31
CA PRO A 83 -4.99 12.04 3.63
C PRO A 83 -4.52 11.17 4.80
N LEU A 84 -4.69 9.84 4.72
CA LEU A 84 -4.44 8.97 5.88
C LEU A 84 -3.01 9.03 6.41
N PRO A 85 -1.94 9.01 5.61
CA PRO A 85 -0.57 9.21 6.10
C PRO A 85 -0.42 10.49 6.91
N ILE A 86 -1.05 11.57 6.47
CA ILE A 86 -0.92 12.90 7.08
C ILE A 86 -1.52 12.94 8.50
N PHE A 87 -2.59 12.19 8.76
CA PHE A 87 -3.12 12.06 10.13
C PHE A 87 -2.13 11.47 11.12
N PHE A 88 -1.17 10.69 10.64
CA PHE A 88 -0.08 10.15 11.46
C PHE A 88 1.13 11.07 11.45
N THR A 89 1.57 11.53 10.29
CA THR A 89 2.82 12.29 10.17
C THR A 89 2.73 13.70 10.76
N THR A 90 1.54 14.33 10.79
CA THR A 90 1.34 15.62 11.46
C THR A 90 1.62 15.54 12.96
N PRO A 91 0.98 14.68 13.78
CA PRO A 91 1.37 14.56 15.18
C PRO A 91 2.79 14.03 15.38
N PHE A 92 3.33 13.22 14.45
CA PHE A 92 4.71 12.72 14.56
C PHE A 92 5.75 13.84 14.40
N ALA A 93 5.44 14.88 13.64
CA ALA A 93 6.32 16.07 13.53
C ALA A 93 6.58 16.74 14.88
N LEU A 94 5.66 16.63 15.86
CA LEU A 94 5.83 17.17 17.21
C LEU A 94 6.91 16.44 18.03
N PHE A 95 7.31 15.24 17.62
CA PHE A 95 8.39 14.48 18.26
C PHE A 95 9.78 14.77 17.66
N GLY A 96 9.83 15.69 16.69
CA GLY A 96 11.07 16.16 16.06
C GLY A 96 11.47 15.37 14.81
N ASP A 97 12.38 15.99 14.06
CA ASP A 97 12.80 15.52 12.72
C ASP A 97 13.44 14.11 12.75
N GLY A 98 14.11 13.73 13.83
CA GLY A 98 14.72 12.42 13.95
C GLY A 98 13.71 11.28 14.22
N ALA A 99 12.60 11.55 14.90
CA ALA A 99 11.62 10.53 15.27
C ALA A 99 10.51 10.35 14.20
N ALA A 100 10.13 11.40 13.50
CA ALA A 100 9.00 11.40 12.59
C ALA A 100 9.13 10.34 11.47
N PRO A 101 10.30 10.14 10.81
CA PRO A 101 10.49 9.10 9.81
C PRO A 101 10.29 7.68 10.37
N ASP A 102 10.88 7.39 11.53
CA ASP A 102 10.78 6.08 12.18
C ASP A 102 9.36 5.77 12.63
N LEU A 103 8.65 6.75 13.18
CA LEU A 103 7.26 6.62 13.60
C LEU A 103 6.33 6.33 12.40
N TRP A 104 6.59 6.97 11.25
CA TRP A 104 5.84 6.64 10.05
C TRP A 104 6.18 5.24 9.51
N LEU A 105 7.45 4.86 9.47
CA LEU A 105 7.88 3.50 9.09
C LEU A 105 7.26 2.44 10.01
N LEU A 106 7.17 2.70 11.31
CA LEU A 106 6.48 1.84 12.27
C LEU A 106 5.05 1.56 11.85
N ILE A 107 4.27 2.59 11.52
CA ILE A 107 2.86 2.46 11.08
C ILE A 107 2.75 1.71 9.76
N ALA A 108 3.55 2.07 8.76
CA ALA A 108 3.51 1.43 7.45
C ALA A 108 3.86 -0.06 7.52
N ARG A 109 4.90 -0.41 8.28
CA ARG A 109 5.34 -1.80 8.50
C ARG A 109 4.33 -2.59 9.32
N ALA A 110 3.79 -2.01 10.38
CA ALA A 110 2.72 -2.63 11.16
C ALA A 110 1.49 -2.91 10.30
N GLY A 111 1.14 -2.00 9.38
CA GLY A 111 0.08 -2.19 8.39
C GLY A 111 0.34 -3.39 7.49
N GLY A 112 1.57 -3.53 6.96
CA GLY A 112 1.95 -4.69 6.12
C GLY A 112 1.90 -6.02 6.87
N LEU A 113 2.42 -6.06 8.10
CA LEU A 113 2.34 -7.24 8.96
C LEU A 113 0.89 -7.61 9.32
N LEU A 114 0.07 -6.61 9.60
CA LEU A 114 -1.35 -6.80 9.87
C LEU A 114 -2.10 -7.33 8.63
N ALA A 115 -1.74 -6.88 7.43
CA ALA A 115 -2.30 -7.42 6.19
C ALA A 115 -2.02 -8.91 6.02
N ILE A 116 -0.80 -9.36 6.32
CA ILE A 116 -0.42 -10.78 6.29
C ILE A 116 -1.22 -11.58 7.32
N ALA A 117 -1.34 -11.06 8.55
CA ALA A 117 -2.12 -11.70 9.60
C ALA A 117 -3.63 -11.77 9.27
N LEU A 118 -4.17 -10.75 8.58
CA LEU A 118 -5.55 -10.73 8.13
C LEU A 118 -5.79 -11.66 6.93
N ALA A 119 -4.82 -11.81 6.04
CA ALA A 119 -4.85 -12.82 4.98
C ALA A 119 -4.91 -14.24 5.57
N TYR A 120 -4.10 -14.51 6.63
CA TYR A 120 -4.22 -15.76 7.39
C TYR A 120 -5.64 -15.95 7.94
N ARG A 121 -6.16 -14.95 8.65
CA ARG A 121 -7.47 -15.05 9.30
C ARG A 121 -8.60 -15.29 8.32
N LEU A 122 -8.63 -14.52 7.22
CA LEU A 122 -9.66 -14.66 6.20
C LEU A 122 -9.56 -16.01 5.48
N GLY A 123 -8.36 -16.45 5.12
CA GLY A 123 -8.11 -17.77 4.55
C GLY A 123 -8.51 -18.89 5.52
N ALA A 124 -8.18 -18.77 6.81
CA ALA A 124 -8.54 -19.73 7.84
C ALA A 124 -10.05 -19.79 8.06
N ARG A 125 -10.74 -18.66 8.03
CA ARG A 125 -12.20 -18.57 8.13
C ARG A 125 -12.91 -19.28 6.96
N MET A 126 -12.35 -19.20 5.77
CA MET A 126 -12.92 -19.78 4.54
C MET A 126 -12.53 -21.24 4.32
N GLY A 127 -11.30 -21.62 4.67
CA GLY A 127 -10.73 -22.93 4.32
C GLY A 127 -10.07 -23.68 5.49
N GLY A 128 -10.06 -23.13 6.71
CA GLY A 128 -9.37 -23.68 7.88
C GLY A 128 -7.92 -23.23 7.99
N PRO A 129 -7.21 -23.58 9.10
CA PRO A 129 -5.87 -23.03 9.41
C PRO A 129 -4.83 -23.22 8.31
N ALA A 130 -4.84 -24.34 7.60
CA ALA A 130 -3.93 -24.60 6.49
C ALA A 130 -4.14 -23.61 5.32
N ALA A 131 -5.40 -23.27 5.00
CA ALA A 131 -5.72 -22.27 3.99
C ALA A 131 -5.22 -20.87 4.41
N GLY A 132 -5.37 -20.54 5.69
CA GLY A 132 -4.83 -19.32 6.26
C GLY A 132 -3.31 -19.26 6.16
N ALA A 133 -2.62 -20.34 6.52
CA ALA A 133 -1.16 -20.41 6.44
C ALA A 133 -0.65 -20.23 5.00
N ILE A 134 -1.27 -20.89 4.02
CA ILE A 134 -0.91 -20.73 2.60
C ILE A 134 -1.16 -19.28 2.16
N ALA A 135 -2.30 -18.68 2.52
CA ALA A 135 -2.61 -17.29 2.17
C ALA A 135 -1.57 -16.30 2.74
N ALA A 136 -1.23 -16.45 4.01
CA ALA A 136 -0.25 -15.58 4.68
C ALA A 136 1.17 -15.74 4.10
N VAL A 137 1.62 -17.00 3.87
CA VAL A 137 2.93 -17.28 3.28
C VAL A 137 2.99 -16.77 1.85
N SER A 138 1.94 -16.96 1.04
CA SER A 138 1.88 -16.43 -0.33
C SER A 138 2.02 -14.90 -0.36
N LEU A 139 1.35 -14.19 0.55
CA LEU A 139 1.44 -12.73 0.63
C LEU A 139 2.80 -12.27 1.19
N LEU A 140 3.37 -13.01 2.14
CA LEU A 140 4.71 -12.74 2.68
C LEU A 140 5.80 -12.94 1.62
N LEU A 141 5.65 -13.92 0.73
CA LEU A 141 6.59 -14.21 -0.36
C LEU A 141 6.43 -13.26 -1.56
N ALA A 142 5.38 -12.45 -1.61
CA ALA A 142 5.23 -11.41 -2.62
C ALA A 142 6.22 -10.25 -2.33
N ASP A 143 7.45 -10.36 -2.85
CA ASP A 143 8.58 -9.45 -2.57
C ASP A 143 8.20 -7.98 -2.81
N GLU A 144 7.51 -7.67 -3.90
CA GLU A 144 7.06 -6.31 -4.19
C GLU A 144 6.15 -5.75 -3.08
N PHE A 145 5.24 -6.55 -2.52
CA PHE A 145 4.38 -6.16 -1.41
C PHE A 145 5.19 -5.85 -0.15
N VAL A 146 6.14 -6.75 0.19
CA VAL A 146 6.99 -6.61 1.38
C VAL A 146 7.90 -5.39 1.25
N ARG A 147 8.56 -5.21 0.11
CA ARG A 147 9.43 -4.05 -0.13
C ARG A 147 8.67 -2.73 -0.02
N ASN A 148 7.44 -2.67 -0.53
CA ASN A 148 6.66 -1.44 -0.48
C ASN A 148 6.35 -1.01 0.97
N PHE A 149 5.81 -1.88 1.82
CA PHE A 149 5.54 -1.47 3.19
C PHE A 149 6.81 -1.28 4.04
N ALA A 150 7.89 -2.03 3.75
CA ALA A 150 9.17 -1.87 4.44
C ALA A 150 9.80 -0.49 4.22
N ARG A 151 9.57 0.13 3.04
CA ARG A 151 10.00 1.47 2.64
C ARG A 151 9.05 2.59 3.10
N GLY A 152 8.00 2.26 3.84
CA GLY A 152 7.01 3.24 4.30
C GLY A 152 5.89 3.55 3.31
N ASN A 153 5.78 2.85 2.18
CA ASN A 153 4.63 3.01 1.29
C ASN A 153 3.34 2.50 1.93
N SER A 154 2.20 3.07 1.55
CA SER A 154 0.91 2.88 2.21
C SER A 154 0.16 1.60 1.82
N GLU A 155 0.68 0.80 0.89
CA GLU A 155 0.00 -0.35 0.32
C GLU A 155 -0.26 -1.47 1.36
N GLY A 156 0.67 -1.67 2.30
CA GLY A 156 0.47 -2.61 3.41
C GLY A 156 -0.71 -2.21 4.29
N LEU A 157 -0.79 -0.92 4.64
CA LEU A 157 -1.89 -0.37 5.42
C LEU A 157 -3.23 -0.42 4.66
N LEU A 158 -3.22 -0.14 3.35
CA LEU A 158 -4.39 -0.27 2.49
C LEU A 158 -4.95 -1.68 2.50
N VAL A 159 -4.11 -2.70 2.26
CA VAL A 159 -4.51 -4.10 2.25
C VAL A 159 -5.04 -4.51 3.62
N ALA A 160 -4.36 -4.10 4.72
CA ALA A 160 -4.83 -4.37 6.07
C ALA A 160 -6.24 -3.82 6.32
N LEU A 161 -6.48 -2.54 5.99
CA LEU A 161 -7.78 -1.90 6.19
C LEU A 161 -8.89 -2.58 5.38
N CYS A 162 -8.61 -2.94 4.12
CA CYS A 162 -9.59 -3.63 3.27
C CYS A 162 -9.91 -5.04 3.78
N LEU A 163 -8.90 -5.86 4.11
CA LEU A 163 -9.12 -7.19 4.65
C LEU A 163 -9.80 -7.15 6.03
N TRP A 164 -9.47 -6.16 6.85
CA TRP A 164 -10.13 -5.96 8.14
C TRP A 164 -11.58 -5.53 7.97
N ALA A 165 -11.88 -4.66 7.02
CA ALA A 165 -13.26 -4.29 6.68
C ALA A 165 -14.09 -5.52 6.28
N ILE A 166 -13.53 -6.43 5.45
CA ILE A 166 -14.17 -7.69 5.08
C ILE A 166 -14.42 -8.55 6.32
N GLU A 167 -13.43 -8.73 7.19
CA GLU A 167 -13.59 -9.48 8.45
C GLU A 167 -14.70 -8.90 9.34
N ARG A 168 -14.73 -7.57 9.51
CA ARG A 168 -15.79 -6.91 10.31
C ARG A 168 -17.17 -7.06 9.70
N HIS A 169 -17.26 -6.97 8.36
CA HIS A 169 -18.52 -7.23 7.67
C HIS A 169 -19.02 -8.67 7.93
N LEU A 170 -18.14 -9.65 7.82
CA LEU A 170 -18.46 -11.07 8.07
C LEU A 170 -18.85 -11.34 9.53
N ASP A 171 -18.38 -10.53 10.47
CA ASP A 171 -18.78 -10.57 11.88
C ASP A 171 -20.09 -9.80 12.16
N GLY A 172 -20.76 -9.26 11.13
CA GLY A 172 -21.96 -8.44 11.27
C GLY A 172 -21.71 -7.02 11.77
N ARG A 173 -20.45 -6.63 12.00
CA ARG A 173 -20.04 -5.29 12.47
C ARG A 173 -19.93 -4.31 11.30
N ARG A 174 -21.05 -4.01 10.66
CA ARG A 174 -21.12 -3.26 9.39
C ARG A 174 -20.59 -1.84 9.50
N THR A 175 -20.88 -1.17 10.63
CA THR A 175 -20.35 0.21 10.86
C THR A 175 -18.83 0.22 10.95
N ASP A 176 -18.22 -0.75 11.66
CA ASP A 176 -16.77 -0.87 11.75
C ASP A 176 -16.16 -1.15 10.36
N ALA A 177 -16.80 -2.04 9.59
CA ALA A 177 -16.38 -2.31 8.21
C ALA A 177 -16.41 -1.06 7.33
N PHE A 178 -17.45 -0.23 7.46
CA PHE A 178 -17.57 1.04 6.74
C PHE A 178 -16.48 2.04 7.13
N LEU A 179 -16.18 2.17 8.43
CA LEU A 179 -15.14 3.08 8.92
C LEU A 179 -13.72 2.62 8.52
N LEU A 180 -13.48 1.30 8.49
CA LEU A 180 -12.21 0.76 7.97
C LEU A 180 -12.08 0.98 6.46
N ALA A 181 -13.18 0.82 5.71
CA ALA A 181 -13.21 1.14 4.29
C ALA A 181 -13.00 2.65 4.03
N PHE A 182 -13.50 3.53 4.92
CA PHE A 182 -13.17 4.95 4.88
C PHE A 182 -11.66 5.20 5.05
N GLY A 183 -11.01 4.56 6.01
CA GLY A 183 -9.54 4.62 6.15
C GLY A 183 -8.82 4.18 4.87
N ALA A 184 -9.29 3.12 4.20
CA ALA A 184 -8.75 2.68 2.93
C ALA A 184 -9.03 3.70 1.80
N ALA A 185 -10.20 4.33 1.78
CA ALA A 185 -10.58 5.37 0.83
C ALA A 185 -9.72 6.65 0.98
N LEU A 186 -9.20 6.93 2.17
CA LEU A 186 -8.24 8.01 2.43
C LEU A 186 -6.80 7.68 1.96
N LEU A 187 -6.55 6.45 1.49
CA LEU A 187 -5.26 6.03 0.92
C LEU A 187 -5.29 5.97 -0.60
N ARG A 188 -6.42 5.52 -1.17
CA ARG A 188 -6.52 5.21 -2.60
C ARG A 188 -7.91 5.50 -3.16
N PRO A 189 -8.01 6.32 -4.23
CA PRO A 189 -9.28 6.58 -4.92
C PRO A 189 -9.89 5.31 -5.54
N GLU A 190 -9.10 4.31 -5.91
CA GLU A 190 -9.57 3.04 -6.47
C GLU A 190 -10.51 2.27 -5.52
N VAL A 191 -10.47 2.59 -4.22
CA VAL A 191 -11.38 2.03 -3.21
C VAL A 191 -12.74 2.74 -3.21
N TRP A 192 -12.84 3.98 -3.72
CA TRP A 192 -14.05 4.80 -3.63
C TRP A 192 -15.32 4.14 -4.17
N PRO A 193 -15.31 3.44 -5.31
CA PRO A 193 -16.52 2.78 -5.79
C PRO A 193 -17.05 1.74 -4.79
N PHE A 194 -16.16 0.93 -4.20
CA PHE A 194 -16.54 -0.08 -3.21
C PHE A 194 -17.01 0.56 -1.90
N PHE A 195 -16.27 1.55 -1.41
CA PHE A 195 -16.61 2.32 -0.21
C PHE A 195 -17.94 3.04 -0.37
N GLY A 196 -18.15 3.71 -1.52
CA GLY A 196 -19.38 4.42 -1.84
C GLY A 196 -20.59 3.49 -1.88
N LEU A 197 -20.50 2.40 -2.66
CA LEU A 197 -21.57 1.39 -2.75
C LEU A 197 -21.88 0.75 -1.40
N TYR A 198 -20.85 0.44 -0.59
CA TYR A 198 -21.04 -0.11 0.74
C TYR A 198 -21.74 0.88 1.68
N GLY A 199 -21.36 2.15 1.65
CA GLY A 199 -22.00 3.21 2.44
C GLY A 199 -23.47 3.42 2.06
N LEU A 200 -23.77 3.49 0.75
CA LEU A 200 -25.13 3.60 0.25
C LEU A 200 -25.99 2.38 0.66
N TRP A 201 -25.44 1.19 0.54
CA TRP A 201 -26.09 -0.04 1.01
C TRP A 201 -26.33 -0.01 2.52
N LEU A 202 -25.33 0.42 3.33
CA LEU A 202 -25.48 0.55 4.78
C LEU A 202 -26.58 1.56 5.16
N ALA A 203 -26.62 2.71 4.51
CA ALA A 203 -27.65 3.73 4.72
C ALA A 203 -29.06 3.26 4.33
N TRP A 204 -29.14 2.34 3.37
CA TRP A 204 -30.42 1.75 2.95
C TRP A 204 -30.93 0.72 3.95
N ILE A 205 -30.06 -0.23 4.40
CA ILE A 205 -30.49 -1.30 5.32
C ILE A 205 -30.60 -0.86 6.78
N GLU A 206 -29.82 0.17 7.17
CA GLU A 206 -29.80 0.77 8.51
C GLU A 206 -30.06 2.28 8.45
N PRO A 207 -31.33 2.75 8.30
CA PRO A 207 -31.65 4.17 8.12
C PRO A 207 -31.09 5.09 9.22
N ARG A 208 -30.91 4.57 10.44
CA ARG A 208 -30.29 5.30 11.56
C ARG A 208 -28.82 5.69 11.29
N ARG A 209 -28.17 5.04 10.32
CA ARG A 209 -26.76 5.31 9.95
C ARG A 209 -26.62 6.34 8.83
N ARG A 210 -27.69 6.86 8.25
CA ARG A 210 -27.64 7.80 7.11
C ARG A 210 -26.79 9.04 7.40
N VAL A 211 -26.95 9.62 8.58
CA VAL A 211 -26.18 10.82 9.00
C VAL A 211 -24.69 10.48 9.10
N LEU A 212 -24.35 9.34 9.70
CA LEU A 212 -22.96 8.86 9.76
C LEU A 212 -22.38 8.67 8.36
N VAL A 213 -23.10 7.97 7.48
CA VAL A 213 -22.63 7.71 6.10
C VAL A 213 -22.42 9.01 5.34
N LEU A 214 -23.38 9.92 5.39
CA LEU A 214 -23.26 11.24 4.75
C LEU A 214 -22.06 12.03 5.31
N GLY A 215 -21.92 12.11 6.63
CA GLY A 215 -20.81 12.79 7.29
C GLY A 215 -19.45 12.22 6.89
N VAL A 216 -19.32 10.89 6.82
CA VAL A 216 -18.08 10.23 6.39
C VAL A 216 -17.79 10.49 4.90
N PHE A 217 -18.80 10.55 4.02
CA PHE A 217 -18.59 10.91 2.61
C PHE A 217 -18.13 12.36 2.47
N VAL A 218 -18.73 13.28 3.22
CA VAL A 218 -18.29 14.68 3.25
C VAL A 218 -16.85 14.78 3.77
N LEU A 219 -16.52 14.09 4.86
CA LEU A 219 -15.15 14.07 5.40
C LEU A 219 -14.15 13.49 4.38
N ASN A 220 -14.52 12.44 3.65
CA ASN A 220 -13.66 11.90 2.59
C ASN A 220 -13.35 12.98 1.54
N ALA A 221 -14.36 13.70 1.07
CA ALA A 221 -14.16 14.78 0.12
C ALA A 221 -13.32 15.93 0.71
N VAL A 222 -13.62 16.38 1.92
CA VAL A 222 -12.87 17.45 2.59
C VAL A 222 -11.39 17.09 2.73
N PHE A 223 -11.05 15.89 3.22
CA PHE A 223 -9.67 15.50 3.45
C PHE A 223 -8.86 15.30 2.16
N TRP A 224 -9.51 14.96 1.05
CA TRP A 224 -8.83 14.85 -0.24
C TRP A 224 -8.62 16.21 -0.92
N PHE A 225 -9.56 17.12 -0.81
CA PHE A 225 -9.55 18.33 -1.62
C PHE A 225 -9.13 19.60 -0.85
N ALA A 226 -9.56 19.78 0.40
CA ALA A 226 -9.28 21.03 1.13
C ALA A 226 -7.78 21.25 1.41
N PRO A 227 -6.97 20.23 1.82
CA PRO A 227 -5.54 20.42 1.98
C PRO A 227 -4.79 20.66 0.67
N GLU A 228 -5.24 20.06 -0.43
CA GLU A 228 -4.65 20.32 -1.75
C GLU A 228 -4.89 21.79 -2.18
N TYR A 229 -6.11 22.31 -1.95
CA TYR A 229 -6.40 23.71 -2.22
C TYR A 229 -5.56 24.64 -1.32
N TRP A 230 -5.46 24.32 -0.03
CA TRP A 230 -4.62 25.09 0.89
C TRP A 230 -3.16 25.09 0.46
N GLY A 231 -2.58 23.92 0.10
CA GLY A 231 -1.16 23.79 -0.20
C GLY A 231 -0.74 24.15 -1.63
N SER A 232 -1.69 24.26 -2.58
CA SER A 232 -1.36 24.52 -4.01
C SER A 232 -2.29 25.50 -4.72
N GLY A 233 -3.43 25.85 -4.13
CA GLY A 233 -4.47 26.63 -4.82
C GLY A 233 -5.27 25.82 -5.86
N ASP A 234 -4.98 24.53 -6.06
CA ASP A 234 -5.64 23.66 -7.05
C ASP A 234 -6.30 22.46 -6.35
N TRP A 235 -7.63 22.38 -6.38
CA TRP A 235 -8.42 21.27 -5.83
C TRP A 235 -8.10 19.90 -6.44
N LEU A 236 -7.64 19.88 -7.69
CA LEU A 236 -7.42 18.66 -8.48
C LEU A 236 -5.92 18.36 -8.69
N ARG A 237 -5.04 19.10 -8.01
CA ARG A 237 -3.58 18.93 -8.16
C ARG A 237 -3.13 17.48 -8.01
N ALA A 238 -3.67 16.74 -7.00
CA ALA A 238 -3.34 15.33 -6.79
C ALA A 238 -3.70 14.46 -8.01
N ALA A 239 -4.87 14.68 -8.62
CA ALA A 239 -5.32 13.98 -9.82
C ALA A 239 -4.46 14.35 -11.05
N ASN A 240 -4.17 15.65 -11.21
CA ASN A 240 -3.30 16.15 -12.28
C ASN A 240 -1.88 15.59 -12.17
N ARG A 241 -1.34 15.50 -10.94
CA ARG A 241 -0.02 14.91 -10.67
C ARG A 241 0.01 13.41 -10.96
N ALA A 242 -1.04 12.68 -10.60
CA ALA A 242 -1.14 11.23 -10.82
C ALA A 242 -1.10 10.85 -12.33
N ARG A 243 -1.47 11.78 -13.22
CA ARG A 243 -1.41 11.64 -14.69
C ARG A 243 -0.08 12.10 -15.30
N ARG A 244 0.92 12.39 -14.48
CA ARG A 244 2.30 12.69 -14.94
C ARG A 244 3.24 11.61 -14.44
N PRO A 245 3.18 10.40 -15.03
CA PRO A 245 3.97 9.27 -14.60
C PRO A 245 5.45 9.45 -14.96
N ASN A 246 6.31 8.68 -14.29
CA ASN A 246 7.74 8.63 -14.61
C ASN A 246 7.96 7.96 -15.99
N PRO A 247 9.10 8.25 -16.68
CA PRO A 247 9.36 7.75 -18.02
C PRO A 247 9.23 6.23 -18.23
N ASP A 248 9.61 5.42 -17.23
CA ASP A 248 9.55 3.94 -17.31
C ASP A 248 8.18 3.35 -16.91
N SER A 249 7.17 4.17 -16.80
CA SER A 249 5.82 3.79 -16.41
C SER A 249 5.13 2.93 -17.47
N ALA A 250 4.23 2.05 -17.03
CA ALA A 250 3.38 1.28 -17.92
C ALA A 250 2.50 2.18 -18.83
N ALA A 251 2.23 3.42 -18.42
CA ALA A 251 1.46 4.40 -19.20
C ALA A 251 2.12 4.80 -20.54
N PHE A 252 3.43 4.59 -20.70
CA PHE A 252 4.15 4.90 -21.93
C PHE A 252 4.37 3.69 -22.86
N ALA A 253 3.84 2.51 -22.50
CA ALA A 253 3.85 1.37 -23.38
C ALA A 253 2.83 1.53 -24.53
N ASP A 254 3.04 0.84 -25.66
CA ASP A 254 2.12 0.85 -26.82
C ASP A 254 0.69 0.44 -26.45
N ARG A 255 0.53 -0.42 -25.43
CA ARG A 255 -0.74 -0.90 -24.90
C ARG A 255 -0.73 -0.81 -23.37
N PRO A 256 -0.94 0.36 -22.78
CA PRO A 256 -0.81 0.59 -21.34
C PRO A 256 -1.66 -0.35 -20.48
N PHE A 257 -2.90 -0.57 -20.87
CA PHE A 257 -3.80 -1.52 -20.20
C PHE A 257 -3.21 -2.93 -20.12
N VAL A 258 -2.74 -3.47 -21.26
CA VAL A 258 -2.16 -4.81 -21.32
C VAL A 258 -0.84 -4.88 -20.55
N GLU A 259 -0.05 -3.83 -20.60
CA GLU A 259 1.25 -3.75 -19.93
C GLU A 259 1.12 -3.89 -18.40
N VAL A 260 0.06 -3.36 -17.79
CA VAL A 260 -0.21 -3.57 -16.36
C VAL A 260 -0.39 -5.05 -16.05
N PHE A 261 -1.17 -5.77 -16.85
CA PHE A 261 -1.38 -7.22 -16.67
C PHE A 261 -0.08 -7.99 -16.88
N ARG A 262 0.70 -7.62 -17.90
CA ARG A 262 2.01 -8.26 -18.18
C ARG A 262 2.97 -8.08 -17.02
N ARG A 263 3.10 -6.86 -16.50
CA ARG A 263 3.98 -6.57 -15.34
C ARG A 263 3.47 -7.22 -14.06
N SER A 264 2.17 -7.29 -13.85
CA SER A 264 1.60 -7.88 -12.62
C SER A 264 1.82 -9.39 -12.49
N GLN A 265 2.17 -10.10 -13.57
CA GLN A 265 2.50 -11.52 -13.53
C GLN A 265 3.74 -11.83 -12.67
N THR A 266 4.59 -10.84 -12.41
CA THR A 266 5.78 -10.99 -11.57
C THR A 266 5.51 -10.86 -10.06
N ILE A 267 4.27 -10.48 -9.66
CA ILE A 267 3.96 -10.26 -8.24
C ILE A 267 3.67 -11.56 -7.50
N LEU A 268 2.99 -12.47 -8.17
CA LEU A 268 2.55 -13.74 -7.57
C LEU A 268 3.03 -14.91 -8.40
N SER A 269 3.58 -15.92 -7.73
CA SER A 269 4.02 -17.15 -8.39
C SER A 269 2.86 -17.97 -8.94
N VAL A 270 3.14 -18.78 -9.97
CA VAL A 270 2.14 -19.61 -10.66
C VAL A 270 1.30 -20.48 -9.73
N PRO A 271 1.86 -21.15 -8.68
CA PRO A 271 1.05 -21.92 -7.76
C PRO A 271 -0.02 -21.09 -7.05
N VAL A 272 0.26 -19.82 -6.72
CA VAL A 272 -0.70 -18.93 -6.08
C VAL A 272 -1.87 -18.63 -7.02
N LEU A 273 -1.59 -18.33 -8.28
CA LEU A 273 -2.61 -18.08 -9.29
C LEU A 273 -3.48 -19.32 -9.55
N LEU A 274 -2.86 -20.51 -9.68
CA LEU A 274 -3.57 -21.76 -9.87
C LEU A 274 -4.47 -22.11 -8.68
N GLY A 275 -4.00 -21.90 -7.45
CA GLY A 275 -4.82 -22.10 -6.26
C GLY A 275 -6.07 -21.22 -6.24
N ALA A 276 -5.94 -19.94 -6.62
CA ALA A 276 -7.08 -19.03 -6.73
C ALA A 276 -8.07 -19.48 -7.80
N VAL A 277 -7.59 -19.92 -8.97
CA VAL A 277 -8.44 -20.48 -10.03
C VAL A 277 -9.21 -21.70 -9.52
N VAL A 278 -8.56 -22.61 -8.79
CA VAL A 278 -9.22 -23.78 -8.17
C VAL A 278 -10.32 -23.35 -7.19
N ALA A 279 -10.09 -22.32 -6.36
CA ALA A 279 -11.09 -21.80 -5.44
C ALA A 279 -12.32 -21.27 -6.18
N LEU A 280 -12.10 -20.48 -7.23
CA LEU A 280 -13.17 -19.91 -8.05
C LEU A 280 -13.93 -20.97 -8.84
N ALA A 281 -13.23 -21.95 -9.44
CA ALA A 281 -13.85 -23.05 -10.12
C ALA A 281 -14.73 -23.92 -9.19
N ALA A 282 -14.25 -24.16 -7.96
CA ALA A 282 -15.03 -24.87 -6.95
C ALA A 282 -16.30 -24.09 -6.53
N ALA A 283 -16.19 -22.76 -6.39
CA ALA A 283 -17.32 -21.90 -6.08
C ALA A 283 -18.36 -21.86 -7.23
N ALA A 284 -17.88 -21.72 -8.47
CA ALA A 284 -18.75 -21.71 -9.65
C ALA A 284 -19.51 -23.01 -9.83
N ARG A 285 -18.87 -24.17 -9.59
CA ARG A 285 -19.53 -25.49 -9.64
C ARG A 285 -20.62 -25.66 -8.58
N ALA A 286 -20.45 -25.03 -7.41
CA ALA A 286 -21.47 -25.04 -6.36
C ALA A 286 -22.73 -24.26 -6.73
N ARG A 287 -22.72 -23.49 -7.82
CA ARG A 287 -23.81 -22.64 -8.33
C ARG A 287 -24.44 -21.74 -7.26
N ARG A 288 -23.65 -21.31 -6.28
CA ARG A 288 -24.06 -20.42 -5.19
C ARG A 288 -23.09 -19.26 -5.12
N TRP A 289 -23.63 -18.07 -5.01
CA TRP A 289 -22.84 -16.90 -4.70
C TRP A 289 -22.26 -17.05 -3.30
N ASP A 290 -20.97 -17.05 -3.21
CA ASP A 290 -20.24 -17.10 -1.93
C ASP A 290 -19.10 -16.09 -1.91
N LEU A 291 -18.45 -16.00 -0.75
CA LEU A 291 -17.36 -15.05 -0.54
C LEU A 291 -16.20 -15.22 -1.53
N ARG A 292 -15.92 -16.44 -2.02
CA ARG A 292 -14.85 -16.69 -3.00
C ARG A 292 -15.10 -15.95 -4.31
N LEU A 293 -16.34 -15.99 -4.81
CA LEU A 293 -16.72 -15.28 -6.03
C LEU A 293 -16.70 -13.76 -5.81
N ALA A 294 -17.12 -13.28 -4.62
CA ALA A 294 -17.06 -11.87 -4.29
C ALA A 294 -15.60 -11.35 -4.25
N LEU A 295 -14.68 -12.08 -3.58
CA LEU A 295 -13.27 -11.71 -3.53
C LEU A 295 -12.59 -11.79 -4.91
N GLY A 296 -12.88 -12.84 -5.68
CA GLY A 296 -12.36 -12.97 -7.04
C GLY A 296 -12.88 -11.88 -7.97
N GLY A 297 -14.18 -11.58 -7.90
CA GLY A 297 -14.79 -10.49 -8.65
C GLY A 297 -14.18 -9.13 -8.28
N ALA A 298 -13.98 -8.87 -6.98
CA ALA A 298 -13.33 -7.65 -6.51
C ALA A 298 -11.88 -7.55 -7.03
N ALA A 299 -11.10 -8.65 -7.00
CA ALA A 299 -9.74 -8.67 -7.53
C ALA A 299 -9.71 -8.35 -9.04
N VAL A 300 -10.62 -8.96 -9.83
CA VAL A 300 -10.75 -8.69 -11.27
C VAL A 300 -11.14 -7.24 -11.53
N VAL A 301 -12.17 -6.72 -10.85
CA VAL A 301 -12.62 -5.33 -11.02
C VAL A 301 -11.50 -4.34 -10.68
N LEU A 302 -10.76 -4.55 -9.60
CA LEU A 302 -9.61 -3.72 -9.22
C LEU A 302 -8.49 -3.77 -10.26
N MET A 303 -8.16 -4.96 -10.79
CA MET A 303 -7.17 -5.10 -11.86
C MET A 303 -7.58 -4.34 -13.12
N PHE A 304 -8.85 -4.48 -13.54
CA PHE A 304 -9.39 -3.73 -14.66
C PHE A 304 -9.37 -2.23 -14.42
N ALA A 305 -9.74 -1.77 -13.21
CA ALA A 305 -9.69 -0.36 -12.85
C ALA A 305 -8.27 0.20 -12.97
N VAL A 306 -7.25 -0.51 -12.48
CA VAL A 306 -5.84 -0.10 -12.63
C VAL A 306 -5.43 -0.08 -14.10
N GLY A 307 -5.82 -1.07 -14.90
CA GLY A 307 -5.56 -1.09 -16.33
C GLY A 307 -6.20 0.11 -17.06
N LEU A 308 -7.48 0.39 -16.81
CA LEU A 308 -8.19 1.53 -17.40
C LEU A 308 -7.59 2.87 -16.96
N MET A 309 -7.21 3.00 -15.68
CA MET A 309 -6.53 4.19 -15.20
C MET A 309 -5.19 4.39 -15.91
N THR A 310 -4.45 3.31 -16.15
CA THR A 310 -3.17 3.39 -16.87
C THR A 310 -3.35 3.80 -18.32
N GLU A 311 -4.38 3.31 -19.00
CA GLU A 311 -4.79 3.80 -20.33
C GLU A 311 -5.14 5.29 -20.30
N GLY A 312 -5.74 5.78 -19.19
CA GLY A 312 -6.03 7.18 -18.94
C GLY A 312 -4.82 8.03 -18.49
N GLY A 313 -3.58 7.51 -18.58
CA GLY A 313 -2.33 8.23 -18.29
C GLY A 313 -1.82 8.11 -16.86
N PHE A 314 -2.43 7.27 -15.99
CA PHE A 314 -1.88 6.99 -14.67
C PHE A 314 -0.70 6.01 -14.75
N ALA A 315 0.21 6.05 -13.77
CA ALA A 315 1.49 5.33 -13.84
C ALA A 315 1.39 3.80 -14.02
N GLY A 316 0.32 3.13 -13.59
CA GLY A 316 0.20 1.67 -13.65
C GLY A 316 1.29 0.93 -12.85
N ASN A 317 1.74 1.50 -11.73
CA ASN A 317 2.77 0.90 -10.88
C ASN A 317 2.30 -0.42 -10.27
N LEU A 318 3.20 -1.39 -10.14
CA LEU A 318 2.91 -2.71 -9.54
C LEU A 318 2.31 -2.61 -8.13
N ARG A 319 2.67 -1.60 -7.36
CA ARG A 319 2.08 -1.35 -6.03
C ARG A 319 0.57 -1.10 -6.06
N TYR A 320 -0.02 -0.69 -7.19
CA TYR A 320 -1.46 -0.48 -7.33
C TYR A 320 -2.25 -1.79 -7.34
N VAL A 321 -1.61 -2.89 -7.63
CA VAL A 321 -2.22 -4.22 -7.61
C VAL A 321 -1.98 -5.01 -6.31
N ALA A 322 -1.47 -4.35 -5.26
CA ALA A 322 -1.25 -4.99 -3.95
C ALA A 322 -2.55 -5.57 -3.33
N LEU A 323 -3.66 -4.85 -3.42
CA LEU A 323 -4.95 -5.32 -2.90
C LEU A 323 -5.50 -6.52 -3.70
N PRO A 324 -5.63 -6.48 -5.04
CA PRO A 324 -6.02 -7.67 -5.79
C PRO A 324 -5.07 -8.86 -5.56
N ALA A 325 -3.75 -8.64 -5.45
CA ALA A 325 -2.80 -9.70 -5.14
C ALA A 325 -3.08 -10.36 -3.78
N ALA A 326 -3.36 -9.57 -2.74
CA ALA A 326 -3.71 -10.10 -1.42
C ALA A 326 -5.01 -10.94 -1.44
N LEU A 327 -6.03 -10.50 -2.20
CA LEU A 327 -7.26 -11.27 -2.39
C LEU A 327 -7.02 -12.60 -3.11
N VAL A 328 -6.13 -12.61 -4.11
CA VAL A 328 -5.70 -13.82 -4.83
C VAL A 328 -4.93 -14.76 -3.88
N CYS A 329 -4.05 -14.26 -3.00
CA CYS A 329 -3.37 -15.08 -1.99
C CYS A 329 -4.36 -15.77 -1.05
N VAL A 330 -5.41 -15.06 -0.58
CA VAL A 330 -6.46 -15.66 0.24
C VAL A 330 -7.19 -16.77 -0.52
N LEU A 331 -7.59 -16.52 -1.75
CA LEU A 331 -8.24 -17.52 -2.61
C LEU A 331 -7.35 -18.72 -2.88
N ALA A 332 -6.04 -18.50 -3.08
CA ALA A 332 -5.06 -19.57 -3.31
C ALA A 332 -5.05 -20.59 -2.17
N GLY A 333 -4.95 -20.09 -0.92
CA GLY A 333 -5.00 -20.96 0.25
C GLY A 333 -6.28 -21.78 0.33
N VAL A 334 -7.41 -21.13 0.07
CA VAL A 334 -8.71 -21.80 0.06
C VAL A 334 -8.80 -22.86 -1.04
N GLY A 335 -8.31 -22.57 -2.24
CA GLY A 335 -8.36 -23.48 -3.40
C GLY A 335 -7.49 -24.72 -3.20
N TRP A 336 -6.26 -24.57 -2.75
CA TRP A 336 -5.37 -25.70 -2.51
C TRP A 336 -5.92 -26.64 -1.44
N VAL A 337 -6.43 -26.10 -0.33
CA VAL A 337 -7.03 -26.94 0.72
C VAL A 337 -8.33 -27.60 0.23
N ALA A 338 -9.14 -26.90 -0.58
CA ALA A 338 -10.34 -27.50 -1.18
C ALA A 338 -9.99 -28.68 -2.08
N LEU A 339 -8.91 -28.58 -2.90
CA LEU A 339 -8.44 -29.67 -3.76
C LEU A 339 -8.01 -30.90 -2.95
N VAL A 340 -7.19 -30.69 -1.92
CA VAL A 340 -6.75 -31.77 -1.03
C VAL A 340 -7.94 -32.45 -0.32
N ARG A 341 -8.91 -31.65 0.15
CA ARG A 341 -10.13 -32.19 0.77
C ARG A 341 -10.99 -32.99 -0.22
N ALA A 342 -11.12 -32.51 -1.46
CA ALA A 342 -11.85 -33.22 -2.51
C ALA A 342 -11.19 -34.58 -2.82
N ALA A 343 -9.86 -34.60 -2.97
CA ALA A 343 -9.11 -35.85 -3.17
C ALA A 343 -9.29 -36.82 -1.99
N ARG A 344 -9.20 -36.32 -0.77
CA ARG A 344 -9.42 -37.12 0.45
C ARG A 344 -10.84 -37.71 0.52
N GLY A 345 -11.85 -36.90 0.18
CA GLY A 345 -13.26 -37.33 0.21
C GLY A 345 -13.58 -38.39 -0.85
N ARG A 346 -12.94 -38.30 -2.04
CA ARG A 346 -13.22 -39.19 -3.15
C ARG A 346 -12.39 -40.50 -3.09
N PHE A 347 -11.15 -40.44 -2.66
CA PHE A 347 -10.17 -41.51 -2.79
C PHE A 347 -9.63 -42.02 -1.44
N GLY A 348 -10.02 -41.39 -0.34
CA GLY A 348 -9.56 -41.76 1.00
C GLY A 348 -8.37 -40.91 1.51
N ARG A 349 -7.96 -41.20 2.75
CA ARG A 349 -6.98 -40.39 3.50
C ARG A 349 -5.58 -40.40 2.86
N VAL A 350 -5.11 -41.59 2.45
CA VAL A 350 -3.76 -41.74 1.88
C VAL A 350 -3.60 -40.98 0.55
N PRO A 351 -4.51 -41.11 -0.45
CA PRO A 351 -4.44 -40.29 -1.65
C PRO A 351 -4.58 -38.80 -1.38
N GLY A 352 -5.36 -38.38 -0.39
CA GLY A 352 -5.45 -36.98 -0.01
C GLY A 352 -4.12 -36.41 0.52
N VAL A 353 -3.37 -37.19 1.30
CA VAL A 353 -2.00 -36.84 1.74
C VAL A 353 -1.03 -36.81 0.56
N ALA A 354 -1.11 -37.81 -0.34
CA ALA A 354 -0.27 -37.85 -1.52
C ALA A 354 -0.46 -36.60 -2.41
N VAL A 355 -1.71 -36.19 -2.63
CA VAL A 355 -2.02 -34.93 -3.35
C VAL A 355 -1.39 -33.72 -2.65
N ALA A 356 -1.49 -33.62 -1.32
CA ALA A 356 -0.89 -32.51 -0.60
C ALA A 356 0.63 -32.47 -0.76
N VAL A 357 1.30 -33.63 -0.70
CA VAL A 357 2.77 -33.77 -0.89
C VAL A 357 3.15 -33.38 -2.32
N VAL A 358 2.42 -33.87 -3.32
CA VAL A 358 2.70 -33.52 -4.74
C VAL A 358 2.54 -32.02 -4.98
N LEU A 359 1.49 -31.41 -4.43
CA LEU A 359 1.28 -29.97 -4.55
C LEU A 359 2.37 -29.16 -3.86
N ALA A 360 2.81 -29.58 -2.66
CA ALA A 360 3.92 -28.95 -1.94
C ALA A 360 5.23 -29.09 -2.72
N ALA A 361 5.53 -30.28 -3.26
CA ALA A 361 6.71 -30.52 -4.09
C ALA A 361 6.69 -29.69 -5.38
N ALA A 362 5.54 -29.59 -6.04
CA ALA A 362 5.38 -28.76 -7.24
C ALA A 362 5.49 -27.25 -6.95
N ALA A 363 5.11 -26.80 -5.76
CA ALA A 363 5.25 -25.40 -5.34
C ALA A 363 6.67 -25.06 -4.86
N ALA A 364 7.46 -26.05 -4.42
CA ALA A 364 8.78 -25.83 -3.81
C ALA A 364 9.76 -25.02 -4.69
N PRO A 365 9.92 -25.28 -6.01
CA PRO A 365 10.80 -24.46 -6.85
C PRO A 365 10.42 -22.98 -6.86
N PHE A 366 9.13 -22.67 -6.89
CA PHE A 366 8.61 -21.29 -6.87
C PHE A 366 8.88 -20.62 -5.52
N VAL A 367 8.64 -21.33 -4.42
CA VAL A 367 8.95 -20.82 -3.06
C VAL A 367 10.45 -20.55 -2.92
N ILE A 368 11.32 -21.40 -3.46
CA ILE A 368 12.78 -21.19 -3.44
C ILE A 368 13.14 -19.95 -4.26
N SER A 369 12.53 -19.76 -5.44
CA SER A 369 12.72 -18.56 -6.27
C SER A 369 12.27 -17.31 -5.52
N ASP A 370 11.04 -17.30 -4.97
CA ASP A 370 10.47 -16.18 -4.23
C ASP A 370 11.35 -15.81 -3.01
N LEU A 371 11.88 -16.80 -2.28
CA LEU A 371 12.85 -16.57 -1.20
C LEU A 371 14.17 -15.97 -1.71
N GLY A 372 14.60 -16.33 -2.90
CA GLY A 372 15.75 -15.72 -3.58
C GLY A 372 15.52 -14.25 -3.88
N GLU A 373 14.35 -13.91 -4.41
CA GLU A 373 13.93 -12.54 -4.68
C GLU A 373 13.83 -11.71 -3.40
N MET A 374 13.21 -12.24 -2.35
CA MET A 374 13.15 -11.58 -1.04
C MET A 374 14.55 -11.28 -0.45
N ARG A 375 15.52 -12.21 -0.60
CA ARG A 375 16.90 -11.96 -0.18
C ARG A 375 17.54 -10.83 -0.99
N GLY A 376 17.27 -10.79 -2.30
CA GLY A 376 17.66 -9.69 -3.19
C GLY A 376 17.03 -8.38 -2.76
N GLY A 377 15.72 -8.36 -2.54
CA GLY A 377 14.95 -7.23 -2.05
C GLY A 377 15.47 -6.69 -0.71
N ALA A 378 15.75 -7.57 0.25
CA ALA A 378 16.31 -7.18 1.55
C ALA A 378 17.70 -6.53 1.43
N ARG A 379 18.55 -7.00 0.51
CA ARG A 379 19.85 -6.33 0.21
C ARG A 379 19.64 -4.96 -0.42
N GLY A 380 18.68 -4.85 -1.35
CA GLY A 380 18.29 -3.58 -1.95
C GLY A 380 17.80 -2.57 -0.91
N LEU A 381 16.90 -2.99 0.00
CA LEU A 381 16.40 -2.15 1.10
C LEU A 381 17.53 -1.63 2.00
N ARG A 382 18.49 -2.50 2.37
CA ARG A 382 19.67 -2.05 3.14
C ARG A 382 20.54 -1.06 2.39
N SER A 383 20.79 -1.31 1.10
CA SER A 383 21.59 -0.39 0.27
C SER A 383 20.93 0.98 0.15
N GLU A 384 19.61 1.01 -0.03
CA GLU A 384 18.83 2.23 -0.13
C GLU A 384 18.79 2.99 1.21
N ALA A 385 18.60 2.27 2.33
CA ALA A 385 18.64 2.86 3.65
C ALA A 385 20.04 3.48 3.96
N HIS A 386 21.11 2.78 3.64
CA HIS A 386 22.47 3.34 3.80
C HIS A 386 22.74 4.51 2.85
N PHE A 387 22.12 4.52 1.67
CA PHE A 387 22.23 5.62 0.73
C PHE A 387 21.57 6.89 1.31
N TYR A 388 20.28 6.85 1.64
CA TYR A 388 19.58 8.03 2.16
C TYR A 388 20.05 8.41 3.56
N GLY A 389 20.30 7.46 4.46
CA GLY A 389 20.81 7.71 5.82
C GLY A 389 22.21 8.35 5.84
N SER A 390 22.95 8.35 4.70
CA SER A 390 24.23 9.07 4.58
C SER A 390 24.10 10.52 4.10
N LEU A 391 22.90 10.97 3.73
CA LEU A 391 22.65 12.33 3.21
C LEU A 391 22.93 13.42 4.26
N PRO A 392 22.48 13.30 5.55
CA PRO A 392 22.80 14.29 6.58
C PRO A 392 24.31 14.53 6.76
N ALA A 393 25.10 13.44 6.72
CA ALA A 393 26.55 13.52 6.82
C ALA A 393 27.19 14.24 5.60
N ALA A 394 26.63 14.06 4.40
CA ALA A 394 27.10 14.76 3.21
C ALA A 394 26.81 16.27 3.29
N ILE A 395 25.62 16.66 3.77
CA ILE A 395 25.22 18.04 4.01
C ILE A 395 26.10 18.67 5.11
N ALA A 396 26.36 17.96 6.20
CA ALA A 396 27.23 18.42 7.26
C ALA A 396 28.67 18.70 6.75
N LYS A 397 29.24 17.79 5.94
CA LYS A 397 30.55 17.98 5.30
C LYS A 397 30.56 19.16 4.30
N ALA A 398 29.42 19.48 3.70
CA ALA A 398 29.29 20.66 2.84
C ALA A 398 29.19 21.99 3.63
N GLY A 399 29.25 21.95 4.95
CA GLY A 399 29.21 23.09 5.85
C GLY A 399 27.86 23.29 6.55
N GLY A 400 26.97 22.27 6.48
CA GLY A 400 25.67 22.27 7.14
C GLY A 400 24.57 22.95 6.34
N VAL A 401 23.34 22.81 6.84
CA VAL A 401 22.11 23.27 6.17
C VAL A 401 22.16 24.77 5.84
N GLU A 402 22.53 25.60 6.78
CA GLU A 402 22.55 27.05 6.61
C GLU A 402 23.55 27.51 5.53
N ARG A 403 24.70 26.87 5.42
CA ARG A 403 25.69 27.20 4.40
C ARG A 403 25.24 26.73 3.00
N VAL A 404 24.59 25.58 2.94
CA VAL A 404 24.01 25.06 1.69
C VAL A 404 22.93 26.03 1.19
N LYS A 405 21.98 26.43 2.04
CA LYS A 405 20.89 27.36 1.66
C LYS A 405 21.41 28.72 1.21
N ARG A 406 22.44 29.26 1.86
CA ARG A 406 23.04 30.57 1.49
C ARG A 406 23.75 30.59 0.14
N CYS A 407 24.07 29.44 -0.43
CA CYS A 407 24.69 29.36 -1.76
C CYS A 407 23.71 29.66 -2.91
N GLY A 408 22.42 29.68 -2.67
CA GLY A 408 21.38 29.90 -3.65
C GLY A 408 20.51 28.66 -3.88
N PRO A 409 19.88 28.51 -5.06
CA PRO A 409 19.02 27.39 -5.38
C PRO A 409 19.71 26.04 -5.18
N VAL A 410 18.95 25.05 -4.67
CA VAL A 410 19.42 23.69 -4.44
C VAL A 410 18.91 22.78 -5.54
N PHE A 411 19.79 21.93 -6.08
CA PHE A 411 19.45 20.99 -7.13
C PHE A 411 19.82 19.56 -6.74
N THR A 412 19.01 18.60 -7.19
CA THR A 412 19.27 17.18 -6.97
C THR A 412 18.61 16.31 -8.05
N GLY A 413 18.88 15.00 -8.05
CA GLY A 413 18.18 14.06 -8.92
C GLY A 413 16.71 13.93 -8.54
N ASN A 414 15.86 13.62 -9.52
CA ASN A 414 14.40 13.60 -9.37
C ASN A 414 13.91 12.74 -8.19
N PHE A 415 14.51 11.56 -7.97
CA PHE A 415 14.09 10.66 -6.89
C PHE A 415 14.60 11.08 -5.50
N GLN A 416 15.56 11.99 -5.41
CA GLN A 416 16.17 12.46 -4.18
C GLN A 416 15.51 13.74 -3.63
N VAL A 417 14.68 14.42 -4.43
CA VAL A 417 14.05 15.72 -4.08
C VAL A 417 13.44 15.72 -2.69
N GLN A 418 12.63 14.70 -2.36
CA GLN A 418 11.88 14.67 -1.10
C GLN A 418 12.81 14.53 0.12
N ALA A 419 13.83 13.66 0.02
CA ALA A 419 14.80 13.47 1.10
C ALA A 419 15.69 14.71 1.27
N VAL A 420 16.14 15.31 0.16
CA VAL A 420 16.97 16.56 0.21
C VAL A 420 16.15 17.71 0.78
N ALA A 421 14.88 17.86 0.38
CA ALA A 421 13.98 18.89 0.91
C ALA A 421 13.74 18.70 2.42
N TRP A 422 13.56 17.45 2.87
CA TRP A 422 13.41 17.13 4.30
C TRP A 422 14.62 17.55 5.10
N GLU A 423 15.83 17.12 4.69
CA GLU A 423 17.09 17.40 5.38
C GLU A 423 17.44 18.90 5.43
N LEU A 424 17.08 19.62 4.38
CA LEU A 424 17.33 21.06 4.28
C LEU A 424 16.19 21.90 4.87
N LYS A 425 15.10 21.30 5.37
CA LYS A 425 13.91 22.01 5.85
C LYS A 425 13.38 23.02 4.82
N MET A 426 13.15 22.51 3.59
CA MET A 426 12.65 23.28 2.45
C MET A 426 11.36 22.64 1.91
N HIS A 427 10.59 23.39 1.14
CA HIS A 427 9.55 22.78 0.32
C HIS A 427 10.15 21.99 -0.84
N SER A 428 9.48 20.92 -1.26
CA SER A 428 9.94 20.11 -2.40
C SER A 428 10.03 20.92 -3.70
N GLY A 429 9.26 22.01 -3.81
CA GLY A 429 9.27 22.92 -4.95
C GLY A 429 10.53 23.79 -5.04
N ASP A 430 11.20 24.01 -3.91
CA ASP A 430 12.42 24.80 -3.84
C ASP A 430 13.68 23.99 -4.19
N VAL A 431 13.52 22.67 -4.40
CA VAL A 431 14.61 21.79 -4.81
C VAL A 431 14.47 21.47 -6.30
N GLY A 432 15.34 22.07 -7.12
CA GLY A 432 15.33 21.93 -8.57
C GLY A 432 15.87 20.57 -9.04
N ILE A 433 15.44 20.16 -10.23
CA ILE A 433 15.89 18.94 -10.93
C ILE A 433 16.62 19.24 -12.25
N LYS A 434 16.89 20.51 -12.52
CA LYS A 434 17.68 20.99 -13.67
C LYS A 434 18.71 21.98 -13.13
N PRO A 435 19.96 21.53 -12.91
CA PRO A 435 20.99 22.40 -12.32
C PRO A 435 21.34 23.57 -13.24
N GLU A 436 21.26 24.78 -12.70
CA GLU A 436 21.71 26.01 -13.35
C GLU A 436 22.44 26.91 -12.35
N PRO A 437 23.68 27.40 -12.66
CA PRO A 437 24.34 28.38 -11.82
C PRO A 437 23.57 29.71 -11.77
N PRO A 438 23.57 30.44 -10.64
CA PRO A 438 24.20 30.07 -9.36
C PRO A 438 23.40 29.04 -8.57
N GLY A 439 24.08 28.32 -7.64
CA GLY A 439 23.42 27.37 -6.75
C GLY A 439 24.31 26.24 -6.26
N ILE A 440 23.68 25.23 -5.66
CA ILE A 440 24.36 24.06 -5.14
C ILE A 440 23.68 22.78 -5.64
N VAL A 441 24.48 21.81 -6.01
CA VAL A 441 24.03 20.47 -6.44
C VAL A 441 24.37 19.47 -5.36
N ILE A 442 23.37 18.73 -4.87
CA ILE A 442 23.51 17.58 -3.99
C ILE A 442 23.07 16.34 -4.77
N ALA A 443 23.99 15.59 -5.30
CA ALA A 443 23.68 14.49 -6.22
C ALA A 443 24.20 13.15 -5.72
N ALA A 444 23.45 12.09 -6.02
CA ALA A 444 23.99 10.74 -5.91
C ALA A 444 25.25 10.60 -6.78
N ARG A 445 26.25 9.89 -6.28
CA ARG A 445 27.55 9.76 -6.98
C ARG A 445 27.44 9.18 -8.40
N TYR A 446 26.45 8.35 -8.64
CA TYR A 446 26.16 7.76 -9.95
C TYR A 446 25.33 8.66 -10.88
N HIS A 447 24.77 9.75 -10.37
CA HIS A 447 23.94 10.67 -11.13
C HIS A 447 24.80 11.60 -12.00
N GLU A 448 24.34 11.97 -13.18
CA GLU A 448 25.06 12.87 -14.10
C GLU A 448 25.43 14.20 -13.45
N PHE A 449 24.59 14.75 -12.58
CA PHE A 449 24.85 16.02 -11.88
C PHE A 449 26.06 15.95 -10.95
N ALA A 450 26.50 14.77 -10.53
CA ALA A 450 27.73 14.60 -9.75
C ALA A 450 28.99 15.01 -10.56
N ARG A 451 28.88 15.07 -11.89
CA ARG A 451 29.98 15.42 -12.82
C ARG A 451 29.82 16.79 -13.51
N ASP A 452 28.79 17.57 -13.11
CA ASP A 452 28.52 18.86 -13.73
C ASP A 452 29.65 19.87 -13.42
N GLU A 453 30.51 20.16 -14.39
CA GLU A 453 31.67 21.02 -14.26
C GLU A 453 31.33 22.50 -14.09
N ARG A 454 30.11 22.92 -14.40
CA ARG A 454 29.62 24.28 -14.15
C ARG A 454 29.61 24.62 -12.65
N PHE A 455 29.61 23.59 -11.80
CA PHE A 455 29.66 23.68 -10.35
C PHE A 455 31.00 23.11 -9.84
N LYS A 456 31.72 23.86 -9.03
CA LYS A 456 32.98 23.41 -8.41
C LYS A 456 32.70 22.35 -7.34
N LEU A 457 33.51 21.31 -7.29
CA LEU A 457 33.42 20.28 -6.25
C LEU A 457 33.65 20.92 -4.87
N GLN A 458 32.69 20.72 -3.96
CA GLN A 458 32.80 21.15 -2.56
C GLN A 458 33.16 20.01 -1.65
N THR A 459 32.44 18.89 -1.76
CA THR A 459 32.72 17.68 -0.99
C THR A 459 32.22 16.44 -1.72
N GLU A 460 32.86 15.33 -1.40
CA GLU A 460 32.48 14.01 -1.90
C GLU A 460 32.47 13.01 -0.75
N THR A 461 31.47 12.12 -0.77
CA THR A 461 31.33 10.97 0.13
C THR A 461 31.25 9.70 -0.71
N THR A 462 31.15 8.54 -0.07
CA THR A 462 30.96 7.25 -0.78
C THR A 462 29.68 7.19 -1.62
N LYS A 463 28.66 7.96 -1.27
CA LYS A 463 27.32 7.92 -1.89
C LYS A 463 26.91 9.23 -2.54
N TRP A 464 27.39 10.38 -2.05
CA TRP A 464 26.93 11.71 -2.44
C TRP A 464 28.10 12.59 -2.89
N VAL A 465 27.83 13.44 -3.86
CA VAL A 465 28.70 14.53 -4.31
C VAL A 465 27.95 15.84 -4.11
N VAL A 466 28.62 16.82 -3.52
CA VAL A 466 28.13 18.19 -3.40
C VAL A 466 29.00 19.10 -4.21
N ARG A 467 28.39 19.84 -5.11
CA ARG A 467 29.05 20.82 -5.96
C ARG A 467 28.40 22.19 -5.82
N ARG A 468 29.15 23.30 -5.98
CA ARG A 468 28.63 24.64 -5.80
C ARG A 468 29.07 25.61 -6.87
N ALA A 469 28.21 26.57 -7.17
CA ALA A 469 28.46 27.77 -7.93
C ALA A 469 27.73 28.94 -7.25
N CYS A 470 28.20 29.35 -6.06
CA CYS A 470 27.55 30.41 -5.30
C CYS A 470 27.83 31.77 -5.94
N GLU A 471 26.90 32.73 -5.80
CA GLU A 471 27.15 34.14 -6.08
C GLU A 471 28.29 34.65 -5.17
N ARG A 472 29.11 35.52 -5.68
CA ARG A 472 30.24 36.13 -4.94
C ARG A 472 29.72 37.16 -3.94
#